data_d5760dcb55ac3e94d750c581f674e4fd
#
_entry.id   d5760dcb55ac3e94d750c581f674e4fd
#
_cell.length_a   1.000
_cell.length_b   1.000
_cell.length_c   1.000
_cell.angle_alpha   90.00
_cell.angle_beta   90.00
_cell.angle_gamma   90.00
#
_symmetry.space_group_name_H-M   'P 1'
#
loop_
_entity.id
_entity.type
_entity.pdbx_description
1 polymer ?
#
loop_
_entity_poly.entity_id
_entity_poly.type
_entity_poly.pdbx_seq_one_letter_code
_entity_poly.pdbx_strand_id
1 'polypeptide(L)'
;MDKISQSKNELENIKKLLERKSKEVEIIKQVSNQINKSLDLNLIASSMLSLMNEFFGFKHSMILLVSENKKHLKVLETYGYENKGVGAKVEFGVGVIGIVAEKKKLMRMANLGMQRSYMYAIREQVKITDKNQLQDEVLLPGLKNAESQVAIPMLIDNELVAVFSVESEKMNIFDKSDEILIGILANQTAIALQNARLYQLEQKRLKELNQAHQELENLNINLEKKVEERTFELQKLSEKLSKYFSPQV
;
A
#
# COMPACT_ATOMS: atom_id res chain seq x y z
N MET A 1 3.64 9.39 59.34
CA MET A 1 3.68 8.09 58.62
C MET A 1 3.04 8.12 57.23
N ASP A 2 2.02 8.95 57.02
CA ASP A 2 1.30 9.00 55.71
C ASP A 2 2.11 9.45 54.48
N LYS A 3 2.97 10.47 54.61
CA LYS A 3 3.73 10.99 53.48
C LYS A 3 4.70 9.99 52.86
N ILE A 4 5.36 9.16 53.70
CA ILE A 4 6.32 8.14 53.23
C ILE A 4 5.58 7.00 52.51
N SER A 5 4.40 6.61 53.02
CA SER A 5 3.56 5.59 52.39
C SER A 5 3.01 6.08 51.03
N GLN A 6 2.62 7.34 50.96
CA GLN A 6 2.12 7.97 49.73
C GLN A 6 3.21 8.08 48.67
N SER A 7 4.41 8.53 49.01
CA SER A 7 5.58 8.56 48.09
C SER A 7 5.99 7.16 47.62
N LYS A 8 5.86 6.14 48.45
CA LYS A 8 6.18 4.76 48.11
C LYS A 8 5.18 4.20 47.05
N ASN A 9 3.89 4.49 47.23
CA ASN A 9 2.85 4.12 46.27
C ASN A 9 2.99 4.86 44.92
N GLU A 10 3.33 6.15 44.97
CA GLU A 10 3.62 6.93 43.75
C GLU A 10 4.82 6.36 42.99
N LEU A 11 5.90 6.01 43.68
CA LEU A 11 7.08 5.41 43.09
C LEU A 11 6.78 4.06 42.45
N GLU A 12 5.96 3.23 43.09
CA GLU A 12 5.54 1.93 42.56
C GLU A 12 4.66 2.09 41.29
N ASN A 13 3.76 3.06 41.28
CA ASN A 13 2.93 3.38 40.11
C ASN A 13 3.76 3.90 38.95
N ILE A 14 4.74 4.78 39.20
CA ILE A 14 5.67 5.27 38.17
C ILE A 14 6.51 4.12 37.63
N LYS A 15 7.00 3.21 38.48
CA LYS A 15 7.76 2.05 38.06
C LYS A 15 6.94 1.13 37.15
N LYS A 16 5.70 0.82 37.50
CA LYS A 16 4.78 0.03 36.67
C LYS A 16 4.49 0.72 35.31
N LEU A 17 4.33 2.04 35.32
CA LEU A 17 4.12 2.82 34.10
C LEU A 17 5.36 2.77 33.21
N LEU A 18 6.55 2.91 33.75
CA LEU A 18 7.82 2.82 33.03
C LEU A 18 8.03 1.44 32.41
N GLU A 19 7.77 0.37 33.17
CA GLU A 19 7.85 -1.00 32.65
C GLU A 19 6.87 -1.24 31.49
N ARG A 20 5.64 -0.72 31.59
CA ARG A 20 4.65 -0.78 30.51
C ARG A 20 5.14 -0.04 29.28
N LYS A 21 5.64 1.19 29.44
CA LYS A 21 6.15 2.00 28.34
C LYS A 21 7.40 1.39 27.69
N SER A 22 8.28 0.78 28.48
CA SER A 22 9.44 0.05 27.95
C SER A 22 9.02 -1.14 27.07
N LYS A 23 8.00 -1.90 27.50
CA LYS A 23 7.44 -3.00 26.69
C LYS A 23 6.81 -2.50 25.39
N GLU A 24 6.05 -1.41 25.43
CA GLU A 24 5.47 -0.80 24.23
C GLU A 24 6.56 -0.42 23.22
N VAL A 25 7.65 0.20 23.67
CA VAL A 25 8.80 0.56 22.80
C VAL A 25 9.48 -0.68 22.22
N GLU A 26 9.65 -1.74 23.02
CA GLU A 26 10.25 -2.99 22.54
C GLU A 26 9.39 -3.65 21.45
N ILE A 27 8.06 -3.68 21.63
CA ILE A 27 7.11 -4.17 20.63
C ILE A 27 7.24 -3.35 19.33
N ILE A 28 7.24 -2.02 19.41
CA ILE A 28 7.39 -1.16 18.23
C ILE A 28 8.69 -1.49 17.49
N LYS A 29 9.79 -1.66 18.21
CA LYS A 29 11.10 -2.00 17.64
C LYS A 29 11.07 -3.37 16.93
N GLN A 30 10.48 -4.38 17.57
CA GLN A 30 10.36 -5.71 16.98
C GLN A 30 9.51 -5.70 15.71
N VAL A 31 8.35 -5.04 15.75
CA VAL A 31 7.44 -4.88 14.61
C VAL A 31 8.13 -4.14 13.46
N SER A 32 8.78 -2.99 13.77
CA SER A 32 9.52 -2.22 12.76
C SER A 32 10.63 -3.04 12.09
N ASN A 33 11.36 -3.83 12.87
CA ASN A 33 12.42 -4.68 12.34
C ASN A 33 11.88 -5.81 11.44
N GLN A 34 10.71 -6.34 11.71
CA GLN A 34 10.10 -7.40 10.89
C GLN A 34 9.53 -6.86 9.59
N ILE A 35 8.84 -5.72 9.64
CA ILE A 35 8.24 -5.07 8.47
C ILE A 35 9.32 -4.67 7.46
N ASN A 36 10.47 -4.16 7.93
CA ASN A 36 11.55 -3.68 7.06
C ASN A 36 12.42 -4.77 6.43
N LYS A 37 12.16 -6.05 6.69
CA LYS A 37 12.94 -7.17 6.12
C LYS A 37 12.57 -7.54 4.68
N SER A 38 11.44 -7.08 4.18
CA SER A 38 10.93 -7.45 2.86
C SER A 38 10.78 -6.24 1.95
N LEU A 39 10.91 -6.49 0.65
CA LEU A 39 10.52 -5.57 -0.43
C LEU A 39 9.28 -6.07 -1.19
N ASP A 40 8.59 -7.07 -0.65
CA ASP A 40 7.30 -7.55 -1.16
C ASP A 40 6.15 -6.89 -0.40
N LEU A 41 5.27 -6.20 -1.13
CA LEU A 41 4.14 -5.46 -0.57
C LEU A 41 3.19 -6.36 0.25
N ASN A 42 2.92 -7.58 -0.24
CA ASN A 42 2.01 -8.49 0.42
C ASN A 42 2.63 -9.07 1.71
N LEU A 43 3.94 -9.38 1.68
CA LEU A 43 4.66 -9.84 2.87
C LEU A 43 4.76 -8.74 3.94
N ILE A 44 4.99 -7.50 3.55
CA ILE A 44 4.98 -6.35 4.49
C ILE A 44 3.60 -6.22 5.13
N ALA A 45 2.55 -6.20 4.33
CA ALA A 45 1.18 -6.05 4.81
C ALA A 45 0.76 -7.22 5.72
N SER A 46 0.95 -8.46 5.29
CA SER A 46 0.59 -9.64 6.08
C SER A 46 1.37 -9.73 7.39
N SER A 47 2.66 -9.36 7.40
CA SER A 47 3.48 -9.29 8.61
C SER A 47 2.92 -8.27 9.59
N MET A 48 2.61 -7.05 9.12
CA MET A 48 1.98 -6.03 9.98
C MET A 48 0.67 -6.53 10.58
N LEU A 49 -0.24 -7.06 9.77
CA LEU A 49 -1.56 -7.52 10.22
C LEU A 49 -1.43 -8.66 11.26
N SER A 50 -0.51 -9.59 11.04
CA SER A 50 -0.23 -10.68 11.98
C SER A 50 0.31 -10.16 13.31
N LEU A 51 1.25 -9.20 13.26
CA LEU A 51 1.82 -8.58 14.46
C LEU A 51 0.77 -7.75 15.23
N MET A 52 -0.15 -7.07 14.53
CA MET A 52 -1.26 -6.37 15.15
C MET A 52 -2.17 -7.35 15.92
N ASN A 53 -2.42 -8.54 15.37
CA ASN A 53 -3.17 -9.56 16.11
C ASN A 53 -2.37 -10.13 17.28
N GLU A 54 -1.09 -10.43 17.10
CA GLU A 54 -0.24 -11.04 18.13
C GLU A 54 -0.05 -10.13 19.35
N PHE A 55 0.29 -8.87 19.14
CA PHE A 55 0.64 -7.94 20.21
C PHE A 55 -0.55 -7.16 20.77
N PHE A 56 -1.57 -6.87 19.95
CA PHE A 56 -2.71 -6.04 20.32
C PHE A 56 -4.05 -6.78 20.31
N GLY A 57 -4.08 -8.04 19.84
CA GLY A 57 -5.31 -8.84 19.77
C GLY A 57 -6.30 -8.35 18.72
N PHE A 58 -5.86 -7.62 17.69
CA PHE A 58 -6.72 -7.12 16.62
C PHE A 58 -7.04 -8.24 15.63
N LYS A 59 -8.15 -8.90 15.87
CA LYS A 59 -8.55 -10.11 15.15
C LYS A 59 -8.98 -9.87 13.72
N HIS A 60 -9.47 -8.68 13.40
CA HIS A 60 -9.99 -8.34 12.07
C HIS A 60 -9.40 -7.02 11.61
N SER A 61 -8.50 -7.07 10.66
CA SER A 61 -7.79 -5.90 10.17
C SER A 61 -7.46 -6.01 8.69
N MET A 62 -7.27 -4.86 8.03
CA MET A 62 -6.93 -4.80 6.62
C MET A 62 -6.06 -3.59 6.30
N ILE A 63 -5.26 -3.72 5.23
CA ILE A 63 -4.50 -2.63 4.63
C ILE A 63 -5.00 -2.43 3.21
N LEU A 64 -5.31 -1.18 2.86
CA LEU A 64 -5.72 -0.77 1.53
C LEU A 64 -4.70 0.24 0.97
N LEU A 65 -4.14 -0.06 -0.19
CA LEU A 65 -3.23 0.84 -0.90
C LEU A 65 -3.98 1.86 -1.75
N VAL A 66 -3.42 3.04 -1.87
CA VAL A 66 -3.87 4.03 -2.85
C VAL A 66 -3.56 3.54 -4.26
N SER A 67 -4.57 3.57 -5.13
CA SER A 67 -4.43 3.24 -6.55
C SER A 67 -3.51 4.23 -7.27
N GLU A 68 -2.93 3.81 -8.40
CA GLU A 68 -2.02 4.65 -9.19
C GLU A 68 -2.65 5.97 -9.65
N ASN A 69 -3.95 5.94 -9.97
CA ASN A 69 -4.70 7.14 -10.36
C ASN A 69 -5.15 8.01 -9.17
N LYS A 70 -4.83 7.62 -7.93
CA LYS A 70 -5.17 8.30 -6.66
C LYS A 70 -6.69 8.56 -6.47
N LYS A 71 -7.56 7.78 -7.11
CA LYS A 71 -9.03 7.97 -7.00
C LYS A 71 -9.71 7.01 -6.04
N HIS A 72 -9.11 5.86 -5.79
CA HIS A 72 -9.66 4.84 -4.90
C HIS A 72 -8.54 4.11 -4.14
N LEU A 73 -8.94 3.42 -3.10
CA LEU A 73 -8.14 2.47 -2.37
C LEU A 73 -8.40 1.07 -2.92
N LYS A 74 -7.40 0.20 -2.86
CA LYS A 74 -7.51 -1.22 -3.19
C LYS A 74 -7.01 -2.07 -2.02
N VAL A 75 -7.80 -3.05 -1.58
CA VAL A 75 -7.41 -3.97 -0.52
C VAL A 75 -6.16 -4.72 -0.96
N LEU A 76 -5.08 -4.56 -0.20
CA LEU A 76 -3.81 -5.24 -0.40
C LEU A 76 -3.81 -6.58 0.34
N GLU A 77 -4.12 -6.57 1.64
CA GLU A 77 -4.12 -7.75 2.48
C GLU A 77 -5.10 -7.60 3.64
N THR A 78 -5.57 -8.73 4.17
CA THR A 78 -6.55 -8.79 5.26
C THR A 78 -6.19 -9.89 6.25
N TYR A 79 -6.62 -9.70 7.50
CA TYR A 79 -6.46 -10.68 8.58
C TYR A 79 -7.79 -10.92 9.29
N GLY A 80 -8.13 -12.21 9.50
CA GLY A 80 -9.26 -12.63 10.31
C GLY A 80 -10.65 -12.59 9.65
N TYR A 81 -10.79 -12.11 8.42
CA TYR A 81 -12.06 -12.11 7.71
C TYR A 81 -12.29 -13.44 6.97
N GLU A 82 -13.54 -13.91 6.95
CA GLU A 82 -13.95 -15.11 6.18
C GLU A 82 -13.69 -14.91 4.67
N ASN A 83 -14.07 -13.74 4.15
CA ASN A 83 -13.74 -13.33 2.78
C ASN A 83 -12.57 -12.36 2.82
N LYS A 84 -11.44 -12.75 2.24
CA LYS A 84 -10.24 -11.90 2.20
C LYS A 84 -10.45 -10.60 1.42
N GLY A 85 -11.31 -10.58 0.42
CA GLY A 85 -11.63 -9.38 -0.36
C GLY A 85 -10.41 -8.66 -0.96
N VAL A 86 -9.28 -9.36 -1.13
CA VAL A 86 -8.07 -8.78 -1.75
C VAL A 86 -8.41 -8.29 -3.15
N GLY A 87 -8.06 -7.05 -3.42
CA GLY A 87 -8.39 -6.39 -4.69
C GLY A 87 -9.69 -5.59 -4.67
N ALA A 88 -10.54 -5.70 -3.63
CA ALA A 88 -11.73 -4.87 -3.48
C ALA A 88 -11.37 -3.38 -3.46
N LYS A 89 -12.24 -2.56 -4.02
CA LYS A 89 -12.02 -1.12 -4.16
C LYS A 89 -12.90 -0.33 -3.20
N VAL A 90 -12.37 0.77 -2.70
CA VAL A 90 -13.09 1.76 -1.88
C VAL A 90 -12.82 3.14 -2.44
N GLU A 91 -13.86 3.83 -2.89
CA GLU A 91 -13.76 5.20 -3.36
C GLU A 91 -13.44 6.17 -2.21
N PHE A 92 -12.70 7.23 -2.50
CA PHE A 92 -12.46 8.29 -1.52
C PHE A 92 -13.78 8.96 -1.13
N GLY A 93 -13.93 9.28 0.16
CA GLY A 93 -15.18 9.84 0.71
C GLY A 93 -16.26 8.80 1.03
N VAL A 94 -16.12 7.53 0.62
CA VAL A 94 -17.13 6.49 0.83
C VAL A 94 -16.82 5.64 2.07
N GLY A 95 -17.74 5.58 3.02
CA GLY A 95 -17.59 4.86 4.28
C GLY A 95 -16.46 5.43 5.15
N VAL A 96 -16.17 4.76 6.28
CA VAL A 96 -15.11 5.21 7.22
C VAL A 96 -13.75 5.25 6.54
N ILE A 97 -13.39 4.19 5.82
CA ILE A 97 -12.10 4.02 5.16
C ILE A 97 -11.90 5.08 4.07
N GLY A 98 -12.91 5.32 3.22
CA GLY A 98 -12.84 6.32 2.15
C GLY A 98 -12.78 7.75 2.67
N ILE A 99 -13.51 8.06 3.77
CA ILE A 99 -13.44 9.36 4.44
C ILE A 99 -12.06 9.59 5.04
N VAL A 100 -11.46 8.57 5.66
CA VAL A 100 -10.08 8.63 6.18
C VAL A 100 -9.08 8.90 5.05
N ALA A 101 -9.27 8.26 3.90
CA ALA A 101 -8.44 8.50 2.72
C ALA A 101 -8.54 9.94 2.21
N GLU A 102 -9.76 10.47 2.10
CA GLU A 102 -10.01 11.83 1.63
C GLU A 102 -9.49 12.89 2.60
N LYS A 103 -9.83 12.72 3.89
CA LYS A 103 -9.51 13.70 4.92
C LYS A 103 -8.10 13.59 5.49
N LYS A 104 -7.43 12.47 5.26
CA LYS A 104 -6.10 12.13 5.81
C LYS A 104 -6.05 12.27 7.35
N LYS A 105 -7.16 11.95 8.00
CA LYS A 105 -7.31 12.02 9.47
C LYS A 105 -7.83 10.69 9.99
N LEU A 106 -7.27 10.26 11.11
CA LEU A 106 -7.75 9.09 11.84
C LEU A 106 -9.24 9.25 12.18
N MET A 107 -9.99 8.18 12.00
CA MET A 107 -11.37 8.06 12.48
C MET A 107 -11.52 6.83 13.37
N ARG A 108 -12.16 7.05 14.52
CA ARG A 108 -12.57 5.99 15.44
C ARG A 108 -14.08 6.01 15.61
N MET A 109 -14.70 4.87 15.40
CA MET A 109 -16.12 4.64 15.59
C MET A 109 -16.29 3.70 16.79
N ALA A 110 -17.01 4.14 17.81
CA ALA A 110 -17.12 3.42 19.09
C ALA A 110 -18.39 2.58 19.21
N ASN A 111 -19.43 2.87 18.41
CA ASN A 111 -20.71 2.20 18.43
C ASN A 111 -21.30 2.18 17.00
N LEU A 112 -20.89 1.18 16.23
CA LEU A 112 -21.37 1.01 14.84
C LEU A 112 -22.77 0.39 14.77
N GLY A 113 -23.23 -0.27 15.85
CA GLY A 113 -24.53 -0.92 15.88
C GLY A 113 -25.69 0.03 15.61
N MET A 114 -25.64 1.25 16.14
CA MET A 114 -26.65 2.30 15.88
C MET A 114 -26.60 2.87 14.47
N GLN A 115 -25.44 2.79 13.79
CA GLN A 115 -25.27 3.31 12.43
C GLN A 115 -25.35 2.21 11.37
N ARG A 116 -25.55 0.97 11.79
CA ARG A 116 -25.53 -0.21 10.92
C ARG A 116 -26.58 -0.11 9.79
N SER A 117 -27.77 0.36 10.09
CA SER A 117 -28.83 0.58 9.10
C SER A 117 -28.43 1.62 8.04
N TYR A 118 -27.72 2.68 8.45
CA TYR A 118 -27.20 3.70 7.54
C TYR A 118 -26.04 3.18 6.67
N MET A 119 -25.13 2.41 7.26
CA MET A 119 -24.01 1.79 6.55
C MET A 119 -24.47 0.71 5.55
N TYR A 120 -25.50 -0.08 5.89
CA TYR A 120 -26.13 -1.02 4.95
C TYR A 120 -26.81 -0.29 3.79
N ALA A 121 -27.52 0.79 4.06
CA ALA A 121 -28.16 1.60 3.04
C ALA A 121 -27.15 2.21 2.05
N ILE A 122 -25.99 2.67 2.52
CA ILE A 122 -24.90 3.16 1.65
C ILE A 122 -24.33 2.01 0.81
N ARG A 123 -24.07 0.84 1.41
CA ARG A 123 -23.57 -0.34 0.68
C ARG A 123 -24.57 -0.83 -0.38
N GLU A 124 -25.87 -0.78 -0.12
CA GLU A 124 -26.91 -1.11 -1.10
C GLU A 124 -27.05 -0.05 -2.20
N GLN A 125 -26.98 1.24 -1.87
CA GLN A 125 -27.04 2.30 -2.89
C GLN A 125 -25.87 2.24 -3.86
N VAL A 126 -24.65 1.92 -3.40
CA VAL A 126 -23.48 1.71 -4.28
C VAL A 126 -23.71 0.54 -5.22
N LYS A 127 -24.37 -0.55 -4.77
CA LYS A 127 -24.75 -1.69 -5.62
C LYS A 127 -25.84 -1.34 -6.67
N ILE A 128 -26.69 -0.39 -6.38
CA ILE A 128 -27.82 -0.03 -7.28
C ILE A 128 -27.37 0.94 -8.38
N THR A 129 -26.40 1.79 -8.11
CA THR A 129 -25.93 2.82 -9.06
C THR A 129 -25.06 2.23 -10.18
N ASP A 130 -24.47 1.05 -10.01
CA ASP A 130 -23.56 0.42 -10.98
C ASP A 130 -24.10 -0.86 -11.65
N LYS A 131 -25.42 -0.97 -11.83
CA LYS A 131 -26.02 -2.13 -12.51
C LYS A 131 -25.60 -2.36 -13.97
N ASN A 132 -24.78 -1.50 -14.56
CA ASN A 132 -24.32 -1.60 -15.95
C ASN A 132 -22.87 -2.06 -16.14
N GLN A 133 -22.13 -2.40 -15.08
CA GLN A 133 -20.82 -3.03 -15.18
C GLN A 133 -20.77 -4.34 -14.39
N LEU A 134 -21.36 -5.37 -14.96
CA LEU A 134 -21.17 -6.78 -14.56
C LEU A 134 -19.76 -7.21 -14.97
N GLN A 135 -18.75 -6.89 -14.15
CA GLN A 135 -17.45 -7.56 -14.13
C GLN A 135 -17.05 -7.71 -12.66
N ASP A 136 -16.90 -8.94 -12.22
CA ASP A 136 -16.33 -9.48 -10.98
C ASP A 136 -15.88 -8.45 -9.92
N GLU A 137 -16.82 -7.73 -9.30
CA GLU A 137 -16.50 -6.85 -8.17
C GLU A 137 -16.21 -7.69 -6.94
N VAL A 138 -14.95 -7.65 -6.52
CA VAL A 138 -14.53 -8.25 -5.26
C VAL A 138 -15.15 -7.45 -4.11
N LEU A 139 -15.97 -8.10 -3.29
CA LEU A 139 -16.65 -7.47 -2.16
C LEU A 139 -15.63 -7.07 -1.09
N LEU A 140 -15.76 -5.83 -0.58
CA LEU A 140 -14.95 -5.36 0.56
C LEU A 140 -15.22 -6.26 1.78
N PRO A 141 -14.16 -6.79 2.42
CA PRO A 141 -14.29 -7.55 3.65
C PRO A 141 -14.81 -6.66 4.78
N GLY A 142 -15.53 -7.23 5.70
CA GLY A 142 -16.05 -6.52 6.86
C GLY A 142 -16.80 -7.45 7.80
N LEU A 143 -16.75 -7.17 9.09
CA LEU A 143 -17.51 -7.89 10.09
C LEU A 143 -19.00 -7.55 10.01
N LYS A 144 -19.85 -8.58 9.95
CA LYS A 144 -21.32 -8.41 9.97
C LYS A 144 -21.80 -7.72 11.25
N ASN A 145 -21.12 -8.01 12.36
CA ASN A 145 -21.45 -7.53 13.69
C ASN A 145 -20.38 -6.58 14.26
N ALA A 146 -19.74 -5.77 13.40
CA ALA A 146 -18.81 -4.78 13.85
C ALA A 146 -19.48 -3.76 14.78
N GLU A 147 -18.96 -3.59 15.98
CA GLU A 147 -19.42 -2.62 16.99
C GLU A 147 -18.45 -1.45 17.13
N SER A 148 -17.15 -1.66 16.83
CA SER A 148 -16.18 -0.57 16.78
C SER A 148 -15.23 -0.75 15.60
N GLN A 149 -14.77 0.38 15.08
CA GLN A 149 -13.79 0.45 14.00
C GLN A 149 -12.83 1.60 14.24
N VAL A 150 -11.58 1.38 13.93
CA VAL A 150 -10.58 2.45 13.77
C VAL A 150 -9.97 2.35 12.39
N ALA A 151 -9.90 3.48 11.69
CA ALA A 151 -9.20 3.59 10.42
C ALA A 151 -8.16 4.72 10.51
N ILE A 152 -6.93 4.41 10.06
CA ILE A 152 -5.77 5.27 10.22
C ILE A 152 -5.15 5.50 8.84
N PRO A 153 -4.95 6.77 8.42
CA PRO A 153 -4.24 7.07 7.19
C PRO A 153 -2.75 6.79 7.38
N MET A 154 -2.15 6.10 6.45
CA MET A 154 -0.73 5.81 6.36
C MET A 154 -0.09 6.85 5.45
N LEU A 155 0.60 7.82 6.06
CA LEU A 155 1.09 9.02 5.37
C LEU A 155 2.61 9.05 5.29
N ILE A 156 3.13 9.59 4.17
CA ILE A 156 4.53 10.00 4.00
C ILE A 156 4.51 11.42 3.44
N ASP A 157 5.16 12.35 4.10
CA ASP A 157 5.22 13.77 3.70
C ASP A 157 3.82 14.35 3.36
N ASN A 158 2.81 14.00 4.18
CA ASN A 158 1.41 14.36 4.00
C ASN A 158 0.73 13.76 2.74
N GLU A 159 1.39 12.84 2.04
CA GLU A 159 0.80 12.06 0.95
C GLU A 159 0.24 10.75 1.48
N LEU A 160 -0.98 10.39 1.05
CA LEU A 160 -1.61 9.13 1.44
C LEU A 160 -1.01 7.98 0.64
N VAL A 161 -0.43 7.01 1.33
CA VAL A 161 0.10 5.76 0.75
C VAL A 161 -0.92 4.64 0.87
N ALA A 162 -1.54 4.52 2.05
CA ALA A 162 -2.47 3.45 2.36
C ALA A 162 -3.44 3.88 3.47
N VAL A 163 -4.43 3.03 3.76
CA VAL A 163 -5.26 3.11 4.97
C VAL A 163 -5.18 1.77 5.68
N PHE A 164 -4.92 1.79 6.98
CA PHE A 164 -5.04 0.65 7.87
C PHE A 164 -6.38 0.72 8.59
N SER A 165 -7.14 -0.37 8.60
CA SER A 165 -8.43 -0.45 9.28
C SER A 165 -8.49 -1.68 10.16
N VAL A 166 -9.04 -1.51 11.36
CA VAL A 166 -9.32 -2.58 12.34
C VAL A 166 -10.77 -2.53 12.73
N GLU A 167 -11.41 -3.68 12.78
CA GLU A 167 -12.80 -3.85 13.22
C GLU A 167 -12.87 -4.79 14.43
N SER A 168 -13.86 -4.56 15.29
CA SER A 168 -14.17 -5.41 16.44
C SER A 168 -15.67 -5.54 16.65
N GLU A 169 -16.09 -6.74 17.13
CA GLU A 169 -17.46 -7.00 17.59
C GLU A 169 -17.73 -6.43 18.98
N LYS A 170 -16.74 -5.85 19.65
CA LYS A 170 -16.88 -5.23 20.96
C LYS A 170 -16.99 -3.71 20.82
N MET A 171 -17.91 -3.12 21.58
CA MET A 171 -18.06 -1.67 21.64
C MET A 171 -16.87 -1.02 22.31
N ASN A 172 -16.47 0.15 21.82
CA ASN A 172 -15.50 1.06 22.43
C ASN A 172 -14.19 0.39 22.88
N ILE A 173 -13.71 -0.60 22.12
CA ILE A 173 -12.50 -1.35 22.47
C ILE A 173 -11.22 -0.55 22.24
N PHE A 174 -11.23 0.41 21.31
CA PHE A 174 -10.05 1.21 20.97
C PHE A 174 -9.96 2.45 21.84
N ASP A 175 -8.85 2.63 22.53
CA ASP A 175 -8.56 3.81 23.34
C ASP A 175 -7.56 4.76 22.64
N LYS A 176 -7.20 5.85 23.31
CA LYS A 176 -6.25 6.85 22.79
C LYS A 176 -4.81 6.33 22.74
N SER A 177 -4.46 5.37 23.59
CA SER A 177 -3.15 4.72 23.56
C SER A 177 -3.03 3.81 22.34
N ASP A 178 -4.10 3.08 22.03
CA ASP A 178 -4.17 2.25 20.81
C ASP A 178 -4.01 3.11 19.56
N GLU A 179 -4.70 4.26 19.48
CA GLU A 179 -4.57 5.19 18.35
C GLU A 179 -3.12 5.63 18.11
N ILE A 180 -2.40 5.96 19.19
CA ILE A 180 -0.99 6.40 19.08
C ILE A 180 -0.10 5.25 18.62
N LEU A 181 -0.23 4.07 19.23
CA LEU A 181 0.59 2.89 18.91
C LEU A 181 0.35 2.42 17.48
N ILE A 182 -0.93 2.28 17.09
CA ILE A 182 -1.30 1.89 15.72
C ILE A 182 -0.80 2.95 14.73
N GLY A 183 -0.91 4.24 15.07
CA GLY A 183 -0.43 5.33 14.23
C GLY A 183 1.08 5.26 13.97
N ILE A 184 1.88 4.97 14.99
CA ILE A 184 3.34 4.79 14.84
C ILE A 184 3.63 3.62 13.92
N LEU A 185 2.98 2.47 14.13
CA LEU A 185 3.20 1.27 13.33
C LEU A 185 2.68 1.41 11.89
N ALA A 186 1.56 2.10 11.73
CA ALA A 186 1.01 2.45 10.41
C ALA A 186 1.99 3.33 9.62
N ASN A 187 2.61 4.33 10.24
CA ASN A 187 3.60 5.18 9.60
C ASN A 187 4.88 4.40 9.23
N GLN A 188 5.36 3.51 10.09
CA GLN A 188 6.50 2.65 9.77
C GLN A 188 6.19 1.73 8.58
N THR A 189 4.99 1.15 8.57
CA THR A 189 4.54 0.31 7.47
C THR A 189 4.36 1.11 6.18
N ALA A 190 3.88 2.36 6.26
CA ALA A 190 3.80 3.26 5.09
C ALA A 190 5.14 3.42 4.41
N ILE A 191 6.21 3.67 5.20
CA ILE A 191 7.58 3.81 4.69
C ILE A 191 8.04 2.52 4.01
N ALA A 192 7.82 1.36 4.64
CA ALA A 192 8.20 0.07 4.08
C ALA A 192 7.46 -0.23 2.76
N LEU A 193 6.14 0.01 2.72
CA LEU A 193 5.32 -0.16 1.52
C LEU A 193 5.75 0.79 0.38
N GLN A 194 6.06 2.04 0.71
CA GLN A 194 6.55 3.00 -0.28
C GLN A 194 7.90 2.59 -0.84
N ASN A 195 8.84 2.17 0.01
CA ASN A 195 10.14 1.68 -0.42
C ASN A 195 10.01 0.44 -1.33
N ALA A 196 9.16 -0.51 -0.96
CA ALA A 196 8.89 -1.69 -1.78
C ALA A 196 8.28 -1.32 -3.13
N ARG A 197 7.33 -0.38 -3.16
CA ARG A 197 6.72 0.13 -4.40
C ARG A 197 7.74 0.84 -5.29
N LEU A 198 8.59 1.69 -4.73
CA LEU A 198 9.65 2.37 -5.47
C LEU A 198 10.64 1.37 -6.05
N TYR A 199 11.04 0.36 -5.27
CA TYR A 199 11.93 -0.70 -5.74
C TYR A 199 11.32 -1.48 -6.91
N GLN A 200 10.05 -1.87 -6.81
CA GLN A 200 9.36 -2.57 -7.91
C GLN A 200 9.29 -1.70 -9.18
N LEU A 201 9.02 -0.40 -9.02
CA LEU A 201 8.98 0.54 -10.15
C LEU A 201 10.36 0.69 -10.80
N GLU A 202 11.42 0.78 -10.00
CA GLU A 202 12.80 0.87 -10.48
C GLU A 202 13.19 -0.39 -11.26
N GLN A 203 12.90 -1.58 -10.74
CA GLN A 203 13.15 -2.85 -11.43
C GLN A 203 12.41 -2.93 -12.77
N LYS A 204 11.16 -2.48 -12.80
CA LYS A 204 10.38 -2.41 -14.04
C LYS A 204 11.03 -1.48 -15.07
N ARG A 205 11.43 -0.28 -14.65
CA ARG A 205 12.11 0.70 -15.52
C ARG A 205 13.45 0.20 -16.05
N LEU A 206 14.24 -0.47 -15.21
CA LEU A 206 15.50 -1.09 -15.65
C LEU A 206 15.27 -2.15 -16.71
N LYS A 207 14.24 -2.97 -16.55
CA LYS A 207 13.89 -3.99 -17.55
C LYS A 207 13.46 -3.36 -18.89
N GLU A 208 12.60 -2.33 -18.84
CA GLU A 208 12.17 -1.59 -20.03
C GLU A 208 13.35 -0.90 -20.73
N LEU A 209 14.27 -0.28 -19.96
CA LEU A 209 15.47 0.36 -20.49
C LEU A 209 16.40 -0.65 -21.18
N ASN A 210 16.63 -1.80 -20.57
CA ASN A 210 17.47 -2.86 -21.16
C ASN A 210 16.87 -3.41 -22.45
N GLN A 211 15.54 -3.57 -22.52
CA GLN A 211 14.86 -3.98 -23.74
C GLN A 211 15.02 -2.94 -24.86
N ALA A 212 14.80 -1.65 -24.55
CA ALA A 212 14.97 -0.58 -25.52
C ALA A 212 16.44 -0.47 -26.00
N HIS A 213 17.40 -0.69 -25.11
CA HIS A 213 18.82 -0.69 -25.48
C HIS A 213 19.15 -1.83 -26.47
N GLN A 214 18.65 -3.04 -26.22
CA GLN A 214 18.84 -4.18 -27.13
C GLN A 214 18.18 -3.93 -28.50
N GLU A 215 17.01 -3.32 -28.54
CA GLU A 215 16.33 -2.97 -29.80
C GLU A 215 17.15 -1.94 -30.59
N LEU A 216 17.70 -0.91 -29.92
CA LEU A 216 18.57 0.09 -30.57
C LEU A 216 19.85 -0.53 -31.11
N GLU A 217 20.48 -1.44 -30.37
CA GLU A 217 21.70 -2.13 -30.80
C GLU A 217 21.43 -2.99 -32.04
N ASN A 218 20.34 -3.74 -32.06
CA ASN A 218 19.92 -4.51 -33.23
C ASN A 218 19.61 -3.63 -34.45
N LEU A 219 18.97 -2.46 -34.20
CA LEU A 219 18.67 -1.51 -35.26
C LEU A 219 19.96 -0.92 -35.88
N ASN A 220 20.94 -0.57 -35.03
CA ASN A 220 22.24 -0.06 -35.47
C ASN A 220 22.98 -1.08 -36.36
N ILE A 221 23.05 -2.34 -35.93
CA ILE A 221 23.68 -3.43 -36.71
C ILE A 221 23.00 -3.57 -38.06
N ASN A 222 21.66 -3.53 -38.09
CA ASN A 222 20.91 -3.60 -39.35
C ASN A 222 21.13 -2.38 -40.26
N LEU A 223 21.25 -1.19 -39.67
CA LEU A 223 21.55 0.03 -40.44
C LEU A 223 22.95 0.00 -41.00
N GLU A 224 23.98 -0.39 -40.26
CA GLU A 224 25.35 -0.54 -40.70
C GLU A 224 25.41 -1.49 -41.92
N LYS A 225 24.79 -2.67 -41.82
CA LYS A 225 24.73 -3.62 -42.90
C LYS A 225 24.05 -3.04 -44.16
N LYS A 226 22.96 -2.28 -43.97
CA LYS A 226 22.25 -1.64 -45.08
C LYS A 226 23.05 -0.51 -45.74
N VAL A 227 23.84 0.22 -44.94
CA VAL A 227 24.77 1.23 -45.43
C VAL A 227 25.89 0.58 -46.27
N GLU A 228 26.48 -0.51 -45.80
CA GLU A 228 27.49 -1.27 -46.56
C GLU A 228 26.95 -1.78 -47.89
N GLU A 229 25.77 -2.40 -47.88
CA GLU A 229 25.09 -2.90 -49.10
C GLU A 229 24.85 -1.77 -50.11
N ARG A 230 24.34 -0.62 -49.64
CA ARG A 230 24.08 0.54 -50.49
C ARG A 230 25.37 1.19 -51.01
N THR A 231 26.39 1.27 -50.21
CA THR A 231 27.71 1.81 -50.64
C THR A 231 28.30 0.93 -51.72
N PHE A 232 28.24 -0.39 -51.59
CA PHE A 232 28.71 -1.32 -52.59
C PHE A 232 27.91 -1.22 -53.94
N GLU A 233 26.58 -1.08 -53.87
CA GLU A 233 25.74 -0.87 -55.04
C GLU A 233 26.11 0.44 -55.78
N LEU A 234 26.31 1.54 -55.03
CA LEU A 234 26.71 2.83 -55.58
C LEU A 234 28.08 2.77 -56.24
N GLN A 235 29.05 2.08 -55.65
CA GLN A 235 30.38 1.90 -56.18
C GLN A 235 30.33 1.14 -57.52
N LYS A 236 29.58 0.03 -57.59
CA LYS A 236 29.36 -0.71 -58.85
C LYS A 236 28.70 0.13 -59.94
N LEU A 237 27.74 0.98 -59.54
CA LEU A 237 27.07 1.85 -60.51
C LEU A 237 28.03 2.91 -61.03
N SER A 238 28.85 3.50 -60.15
CA SER A 238 29.90 4.47 -60.54
C SER A 238 30.93 3.89 -61.51
N GLU A 239 31.41 2.67 -61.24
CA GLU A 239 32.32 1.96 -62.13
C GLU A 239 31.72 1.70 -63.51
N LYS A 240 30.43 1.30 -63.57
CA LYS A 240 29.71 1.15 -64.82
C LYS A 240 29.61 2.47 -65.63
N LEU A 241 29.21 3.56 -64.95
CA LEU A 241 29.11 4.88 -65.57
C LEU A 241 30.47 5.39 -66.12
N SER A 242 31.55 5.18 -65.31
CA SER A 242 32.92 5.55 -65.75
C SER A 242 33.35 4.86 -67.02
N LYS A 243 32.96 3.59 -67.25
CA LYS A 243 33.21 2.85 -68.47
C LYS A 243 32.48 3.42 -69.75
N TYR A 244 31.27 3.97 -69.49
CA TYR A 244 30.48 4.57 -70.63
C TYR A 244 30.94 5.99 -70.95
N PHE A 245 31.53 6.74 -70.04
CA PHE A 245 31.98 8.12 -70.23
C PHE A 245 33.50 8.24 -70.49
N SER A 246 34.26 7.12 -70.57
CA SER A 246 35.67 7.17 -70.90
C SER A 246 35.75 7.54 -72.44
N PRO A 247 36.40 8.66 -72.82
CA PRO A 247 36.59 8.98 -74.23
C PRO A 247 37.41 7.87 -74.87
N GLN A 248 36.88 7.30 -75.95
CA GLN A 248 37.73 6.50 -76.88
C GLN A 248 38.73 7.45 -77.56
N VAL A 249 39.99 7.37 -77.10
CA VAL A 249 41.13 7.98 -77.79
C VAL A 249 41.68 6.95 -78.75
#